data_29dcc6e88b69ca2a4615a08052ca9c57
#
_entry.id   29dcc6e88b69ca2a4615a08052ca9c57
#
_cell.length_a   1.000
_cell.length_b   1.000
_cell.length_c   1.000
_cell.angle_alpha   90.00
_cell.angle_beta   90.00
_cell.angle_gamma   90.00
#
_symmetry.space_group_name_H-M   'P 1'
#
loop_
_entity.id
_entity.type
_entity.pdbx_description
1 polymer ?
#
loop_
_entity_poly.entity_id
_entity_poly.type
_entity_poly.pdbx_seq_one_letter_code
_entity_poly.pdbx_strand_id
1 'polypeptide(L)'
;TPLVELKKVGKETCCRFLVKAEFMNAGGSVKDRIGRRMVLEAEKSGRIKPGDTLIEPTSGNTGIGMALAAAVRGYRMVITMPEKMSREKQIVLEALGAEIIRTPTEASFDAPESHISVAKRLKEVLPNAHILDQYGNDDNPLAHSEGTGLEILEQMDNRVDAVVCTAGTGGTITGVARAIKAKLPNCKIVGVDPEGSLLAGPSEIKSYKVEGIGYDFIPDVLDRSVVDVWLKSRDKESFNLARQLIRKEGLLVGGS
;
A
#
# COMPACT_ATOMS: atom_id res chain seq x y z
N THR A 1 6.72 3.50 -13.02
CA THR A 1 6.67 2.06 -13.34
C THR A 1 5.95 1.82 -14.67
N PRO A 2 6.27 0.75 -15.43
CA PRO A 2 5.64 0.47 -16.70
C PRO A 2 4.21 -0.05 -16.56
N LEU A 3 3.42 0.17 -17.63
CA LEU A 3 2.18 -0.57 -17.88
C LEU A 3 2.49 -1.75 -18.82
N VAL A 4 2.08 -2.95 -18.42
CA VAL A 4 2.30 -4.18 -19.16
C VAL A 4 0.96 -4.75 -19.63
N GLU A 5 0.80 -4.97 -20.93
CA GLU A 5 -0.43 -5.54 -21.48
C GLU A 5 -0.48 -7.06 -21.30
N LEU A 6 -1.59 -7.56 -20.75
CA LEU A 6 -1.86 -8.99 -20.66
C LEU A 6 -2.21 -9.55 -22.03
N LYS A 7 -1.63 -10.70 -22.38
CA LYS A 7 -1.82 -11.32 -23.69
C LYS A 7 -2.65 -12.61 -23.66
N LYS A 8 -2.76 -13.25 -22.51
CA LYS A 8 -3.40 -14.55 -22.34
C LYS A 8 -4.52 -14.55 -21.30
N VAL A 9 -4.30 -13.88 -20.16
CA VAL A 9 -5.32 -13.77 -19.10
C VAL A 9 -6.33 -12.70 -19.51
N GLY A 10 -7.62 -13.06 -19.51
CA GLY A 10 -8.71 -12.19 -19.95
C GLY A 10 -8.88 -12.09 -21.48
N LYS A 11 -8.15 -12.88 -22.27
CA LYS A 11 -8.24 -12.86 -23.74
C LYS A 11 -9.64 -13.20 -24.28
N GLU A 12 -10.41 -13.95 -23.51
CA GLU A 12 -11.79 -14.33 -23.82
C GLU A 12 -12.78 -13.16 -23.69
N THR A 13 -12.36 -12.07 -23.08
CA THR A 13 -13.18 -10.85 -22.98
C THR A 13 -12.87 -9.93 -24.15
N CYS A 14 -13.76 -8.96 -24.41
CA CYS A 14 -13.53 -7.91 -25.41
C CYS A 14 -12.71 -6.74 -24.86
N CYS A 15 -12.05 -6.92 -23.69
CA CYS A 15 -11.30 -5.88 -23.01
C CYS A 15 -9.79 -6.04 -23.22
N ARG A 16 -9.10 -4.90 -23.25
CA ARG A 16 -7.65 -4.83 -23.22
C ARG A 16 -7.22 -4.55 -21.80
N PHE A 17 -6.49 -5.49 -21.18
CA PHE A 17 -6.00 -5.38 -19.81
C PHE A 17 -4.55 -4.95 -19.76
N LEU A 18 -4.27 -3.95 -18.94
CA LEU A 18 -2.91 -3.49 -18.64
C LEU A 18 -2.68 -3.54 -17.13
N VAL A 19 -1.51 -3.97 -16.72
CA VAL A 19 -1.07 -4.06 -15.33
C VAL A 19 -0.02 -2.99 -15.06
N LYS A 20 -0.25 -2.13 -14.08
CA LYS A 20 0.76 -1.20 -13.57
C LYS A 20 1.75 -2.00 -12.71
N ALA A 21 2.93 -2.25 -13.23
CA ALA A 21 3.92 -3.17 -12.64
C ALA A 21 4.64 -2.57 -11.42
N GLU A 22 3.93 -2.41 -10.30
CA GLU A 22 4.45 -1.78 -9.08
C GLU A 22 5.53 -2.61 -8.37
N PHE A 23 5.67 -3.90 -8.68
CA PHE A 23 6.78 -4.73 -8.23
C PHE A 23 8.14 -4.32 -8.84
N MET A 24 8.15 -3.43 -9.83
CA MET A 24 9.38 -2.86 -10.42
C MET A 24 9.89 -1.62 -9.69
N ASN A 25 9.26 -1.21 -8.60
CA ASN A 25 9.86 -0.24 -7.68
C ASN A 25 11.07 -0.85 -6.95
N ALA A 26 11.98 -0.04 -6.46
CA ALA A 26 13.24 -0.47 -5.84
C ALA A 26 13.04 -1.42 -4.64
N GLY A 27 12.03 -1.19 -3.80
CA GLY A 27 11.64 -2.06 -2.69
C GLY A 27 10.62 -3.13 -3.06
N GLY A 28 10.29 -3.25 -4.35
CA GLY A 28 9.46 -4.31 -4.90
C GLY A 28 7.95 -4.11 -4.72
N SER A 29 7.47 -2.93 -4.36
CA SER A 29 6.03 -2.70 -4.19
C SER A 29 5.59 -1.26 -4.42
N VAL A 30 4.27 -1.07 -4.53
CA VAL A 30 3.64 0.26 -4.61
C VAL A 30 3.94 1.16 -3.39
N LYS A 31 4.33 0.59 -2.27
CA LYS A 31 4.56 1.31 -1.02
C LYS A 31 5.83 2.16 -1.02
N ASP A 32 6.75 1.92 -1.95
CA ASP A 32 7.92 2.79 -2.15
C ASP A 32 7.50 4.23 -2.48
N ARG A 33 6.40 4.38 -3.21
CA ARG A 33 5.86 5.69 -3.58
C ARG A 33 5.45 6.50 -2.36
N ILE A 34 4.66 5.90 -1.49
CA ILE A 34 4.20 6.58 -0.26
C ILE A 34 5.33 6.74 0.75
N GLY A 35 6.19 5.74 0.92
CA GLY A 35 7.35 5.83 1.80
C GLY A 35 8.26 6.99 1.42
N ARG A 36 8.61 7.10 0.15
CA ARG A 36 9.39 8.23 -0.38
C ARG A 36 8.67 9.57 -0.17
N ARG A 37 7.38 9.67 -0.54
CA ARG A 37 6.64 10.93 -0.47
C ARG A 37 6.50 11.42 0.96
N MET A 38 6.04 10.58 1.87
CA MET A 38 5.84 10.96 3.27
C MET A 38 7.14 11.48 3.92
N VAL A 39 8.29 10.85 3.63
CA VAL A 39 9.58 11.31 4.14
C VAL A 39 9.96 12.65 3.54
N LEU A 40 9.89 12.83 2.22
CA LEU A 40 10.29 14.07 1.56
C LEU A 40 9.41 15.27 1.92
N GLU A 41 8.10 15.09 2.03
CA GLU A 41 7.19 16.18 2.42
C GLU A 41 7.33 16.52 3.92
N ALA A 42 7.60 15.52 4.78
CA ALA A 42 7.92 15.78 6.18
C ALA A 42 9.23 16.56 6.35
N GLU A 43 10.27 16.28 5.53
CA GLU A 43 11.49 17.09 5.49
C GLU A 43 11.21 18.52 5.02
N LYS A 44 10.51 18.65 3.89
CA LYS A 44 10.21 19.95 3.27
C LYS A 44 9.38 20.86 4.19
N SER A 45 8.47 20.28 4.97
CA SER A 45 7.69 21.02 5.97
C SER A 45 8.48 21.32 7.25
N GLY A 46 9.69 20.80 7.41
CA GLY A 46 10.50 20.94 8.62
C GLY A 46 10.02 20.08 9.80
N ARG A 47 9.09 19.14 9.55
CA ARG A 47 8.59 18.20 10.56
C ARG A 47 9.67 17.21 11.02
N ILE A 48 10.55 16.82 10.11
CA ILE A 48 11.69 15.94 10.37
C ILE A 48 12.97 16.53 9.77
N LYS A 49 14.12 16.13 10.29
CA LYS A 49 15.45 16.49 9.79
C LYS A 49 16.39 15.27 9.85
N PRO A 50 17.44 15.20 9.00
CA PRO A 50 18.41 14.11 9.05
C PRO A 50 18.93 13.86 10.46
N GLY A 51 18.98 12.60 10.87
CA GLY A 51 19.32 12.16 12.22
C GLY A 51 18.14 11.92 13.15
N ASP A 52 16.93 12.39 12.80
CA ASP A 52 15.72 12.05 13.55
C ASP A 52 15.37 10.57 13.40
N THR A 53 14.54 10.04 14.31
CA THR A 53 14.06 8.67 14.29
C THR A 53 12.67 8.60 13.65
N LEU A 54 12.52 7.82 12.60
CA LEU A 54 11.24 7.47 12.01
C LEU A 54 10.75 6.15 12.60
N ILE A 55 9.50 6.12 13.04
CA ILE A 55 8.86 4.91 13.58
C ILE A 55 7.65 4.61 12.71
N GLU A 56 7.51 3.36 12.28
CA GLU A 56 6.31 2.94 11.53
C GLU A 56 5.78 1.62 12.06
N PRO A 57 4.53 1.60 12.53
CA PRO A 57 3.82 0.36 12.84
C PRO A 57 3.33 -0.26 11.53
N THR A 58 4.07 -1.23 11.02
CA THR A 58 3.73 -1.84 9.74
C THR A 58 4.10 -3.30 9.69
N SER A 59 3.27 -4.05 9.03
CA SER A 59 3.49 -5.49 8.81
C SER A 59 4.25 -5.80 7.53
N GLY A 60 4.73 -4.81 6.76
CA GLY A 60 5.33 -5.20 5.50
C GLY A 60 5.88 -4.08 4.60
N ASN A 61 5.30 -3.96 3.42
CA ASN A 61 5.87 -3.19 2.32
C ASN A 61 6.01 -1.68 2.60
N THR A 62 5.15 -1.10 3.43
CA THR A 62 5.29 0.32 3.82
C THR A 62 6.57 0.54 4.61
N GLY A 63 6.89 -0.38 5.53
CA GLY A 63 8.16 -0.34 6.25
C GLY A 63 9.37 -0.39 5.30
N ILE A 64 9.33 -1.25 4.28
CA ILE A 64 10.41 -1.34 3.27
C ILE A 64 10.54 -0.02 2.50
N GLY A 65 9.42 0.54 2.02
CA GLY A 65 9.45 1.82 1.29
C GLY A 65 9.97 2.99 2.16
N MET A 66 9.59 3.03 3.43
CA MET A 66 10.10 4.03 4.37
C MET A 66 11.57 3.77 4.75
N ALA A 67 11.97 2.51 4.97
CA ALA A 67 13.35 2.16 5.28
C ALA A 67 14.31 2.50 4.12
N LEU A 68 13.87 2.31 2.87
CA LEU A 68 14.62 2.78 1.69
C LEU A 68 14.83 4.30 1.72
N ALA A 69 13.76 5.06 1.94
CA ALA A 69 13.86 6.52 2.02
C ALA A 69 14.75 6.95 3.22
N ALA A 70 14.58 6.32 4.37
CA ALA A 70 15.35 6.57 5.58
C ALA A 70 16.85 6.30 5.37
N ALA A 71 17.21 5.16 4.77
CA ALA A 71 18.60 4.78 4.48
C ALA A 71 19.29 5.82 3.57
N VAL A 72 18.60 6.25 2.51
CA VAL A 72 19.13 7.25 1.56
C VAL A 72 19.25 8.64 2.17
N ARG A 73 18.36 9.00 3.10
CA ARG A 73 18.25 10.35 3.67
C ARG A 73 18.92 10.50 5.05
N GLY A 74 19.43 9.43 5.62
CA GLY A 74 20.17 9.45 6.90
C GLY A 74 19.26 9.52 8.13
N TYR A 75 18.08 8.88 8.08
CA TYR A 75 17.19 8.71 9.23
C TYR A 75 17.45 7.38 9.92
N ARG A 76 17.33 7.36 11.24
CA ARG A 76 17.18 6.13 12.01
C ARG A 76 15.76 5.59 11.75
N MET A 77 15.63 4.31 11.42
CA MET A 77 14.33 3.70 11.15
C MET A 77 14.03 2.60 12.18
N VAL A 78 12.87 2.69 12.83
CA VAL A 78 12.35 1.71 13.78
C VAL A 78 11.02 1.17 13.26
N ILE A 79 10.92 -0.14 13.13
CA ILE A 79 9.71 -0.84 12.70
C ILE A 79 9.13 -1.63 13.86
N THR A 80 7.87 -1.42 14.18
CA THR A 80 7.13 -2.29 15.08
C THR A 80 6.24 -3.22 14.25
N MET A 81 6.38 -4.53 14.43
CA MET A 81 5.67 -5.52 13.62
C MET A 81 5.28 -6.78 14.41
N PRO A 82 4.11 -7.39 14.11
CA PRO A 82 3.71 -8.64 14.74
C PRO A 82 4.66 -9.80 14.44
N GLU A 83 4.82 -10.73 15.40
CA GLU A 83 5.70 -11.89 15.26
C GLU A 83 5.38 -12.82 14.08
N LYS A 84 4.11 -12.88 13.67
CA LYS A 84 3.65 -13.69 12.52
C LYS A 84 4.18 -13.23 11.16
N MET A 85 4.76 -12.03 11.09
CA MET A 85 5.21 -11.48 9.82
C MET A 85 6.39 -12.26 9.23
N SER A 86 6.41 -12.34 7.89
CA SER A 86 7.38 -13.15 7.17
C SER A 86 8.83 -12.77 7.46
N ARG A 87 9.69 -13.78 7.57
CA ARG A 87 11.12 -13.59 7.80
C ARG A 87 11.81 -12.84 6.66
N GLU A 88 11.32 -12.99 5.45
CA GLU A 88 11.85 -12.32 4.25
C GLU A 88 11.75 -10.80 4.39
N LYS A 89 10.60 -10.28 4.84
CA LYS A 89 10.41 -8.84 5.07
C LYS A 89 11.33 -8.32 6.17
N GLN A 90 11.51 -9.09 7.23
CA GLN A 90 12.44 -8.74 8.30
C GLN A 90 13.89 -8.63 7.78
N ILE A 91 14.36 -9.61 7.02
CA ILE A 91 15.72 -9.60 6.47
C ILE A 91 15.95 -8.38 5.58
N VAL A 92 14.97 -8.02 4.75
CA VAL A 92 15.07 -6.83 3.90
C VAL A 92 15.14 -5.54 4.73
N LEU A 93 14.32 -5.42 5.77
CA LEU A 93 14.33 -4.26 6.67
C LEU A 93 15.66 -4.14 7.45
N GLU A 94 16.17 -5.26 7.98
CA GLU A 94 17.48 -5.30 8.66
C GLU A 94 18.63 -4.93 7.70
N ALA A 95 18.58 -5.42 6.45
CA ALA A 95 19.57 -5.06 5.43
C ALA A 95 19.54 -3.57 5.07
N LEU A 96 18.39 -2.91 5.19
CA LEU A 96 18.23 -1.46 5.01
C LEU A 96 18.61 -0.66 6.28
N GLY A 97 19.04 -1.34 7.35
CA GLY A 97 19.47 -0.70 8.60
C GLY A 97 18.32 -0.37 9.56
N ALA A 98 17.11 -0.90 9.33
CA ALA A 98 16.00 -0.69 10.24
C ALA A 98 16.13 -1.54 11.51
N GLU A 99 15.82 -0.96 12.66
CA GLU A 99 15.65 -1.65 13.93
C GLU A 99 14.25 -2.22 14.04
N ILE A 100 14.12 -3.50 14.38
CA ILE A 100 12.84 -4.19 14.41
C ILE A 100 12.45 -4.54 15.84
N ILE A 101 11.24 -4.12 16.23
CA ILE A 101 10.61 -4.48 17.49
C ILE A 101 9.45 -5.41 17.20
N ARG A 102 9.57 -6.66 17.63
CA ARG A 102 8.51 -7.66 17.51
C ARG A 102 7.45 -7.48 18.58
N THR A 103 6.20 -7.64 18.21
CA THR A 103 5.05 -7.56 19.10
C THR A 103 4.19 -8.82 18.99
N PRO A 104 3.39 -9.17 20.03
CA PRO A 104 2.54 -10.36 19.99
C PRO A 104 1.58 -10.34 18.80
N THR A 105 1.41 -11.50 18.16
CA THR A 105 0.55 -11.67 16.98
C THR A 105 -0.92 -11.47 17.30
N GLU A 106 -1.35 -11.94 18.47
CA GLU A 106 -2.76 -11.99 18.90
C GLU A 106 -3.26 -10.68 19.50
N ALA A 107 -2.40 -9.67 19.63
CA ALA A 107 -2.80 -8.38 20.17
C ALA A 107 -3.78 -7.67 19.23
N SER A 108 -4.97 -7.28 19.73
CA SER A 108 -5.88 -6.39 19.00
C SER A 108 -5.19 -5.05 18.73
N PHE A 109 -5.64 -4.32 17.70
CA PHE A 109 -4.95 -3.10 17.26
C PHE A 109 -4.82 -2.03 18.36
N ASP A 110 -5.77 -1.99 19.31
CA ASP A 110 -5.85 -1.07 20.45
C ASP A 110 -5.20 -1.62 21.74
N ALA A 111 -4.75 -2.87 21.74
CA ALA A 111 -4.07 -3.45 22.91
C ALA A 111 -2.74 -2.74 23.19
N PRO A 112 -2.34 -2.58 24.46
CA PRO A 112 -1.08 -1.92 24.83
C PRO A 112 0.17 -2.54 24.21
N GLU A 113 0.17 -3.86 23.96
CA GLU A 113 1.24 -4.62 23.35
C GLU A 113 1.17 -4.70 21.84
N SER A 114 0.14 -4.10 21.21
CA SER A 114 0.03 -4.06 19.75
C SER A 114 1.19 -3.28 19.11
N HIS A 115 1.52 -3.61 17.87
CA HIS A 115 2.57 -2.89 17.14
C HIS A 115 2.27 -1.39 17.03
N ILE A 116 1.00 -1.00 16.94
CA ILE A 116 0.58 0.41 16.87
C ILE A 116 0.81 1.12 18.22
N SER A 117 0.37 0.50 19.33
CA SER A 117 0.53 1.07 20.66
C SER A 117 1.99 1.14 21.09
N VAL A 118 2.79 0.13 20.72
CA VAL A 118 4.24 0.13 20.94
C VAL A 118 4.91 1.26 20.18
N ALA A 119 4.56 1.49 18.90
CA ALA A 119 5.08 2.60 18.11
C ALA A 119 4.77 3.97 18.76
N LYS A 120 3.52 4.15 19.22
CA LYS A 120 3.10 5.39 19.91
C LYS A 120 3.91 5.64 21.17
N ARG A 121 4.12 4.63 22.02
CA ARG A 121 4.96 4.75 23.23
C ARG A 121 6.43 5.05 22.89
N LEU A 122 6.97 4.42 21.87
CA LEU A 122 8.34 4.71 21.42
C LEU A 122 8.49 6.15 20.97
N LYS A 123 7.51 6.68 20.24
CA LYS A 123 7.50 8.09 19.85
C LYS A 123 7.55 9.04 21.05
N GLU A 124 6.91 8.68 22.18
CA GLU A 124 6.88 9.52 23.38
C GLU A 124 8.22 9.48 24.15
N VAL A 125 8.92 8.35 24.13
CA VAL A 125 10.15 8.16 24.94
C VAL A 125 11.44 8.41 24.16
N LEU A 126 11.43 8.28 22.85
CA LEU A 126 12.61 8.51 22.01
C LEU A 126 12.68 9.99 21.60
N PRO A 127 13.84 10.64 21.75
CA PRO A 127 14.01 12.02 21.31
C PRO A 127 13.91 12.10 19.77
N ASN A 128 13.29 13.18 19.29
CA ASN A 128 13.15 13.45 17.84
C ASN A 128 12.59 12.26 17.07
N ALA A 129 11.59 11.59 17.64
CA ALA A 129 10.94 10.45 17.04
C ALA A 129 9.59 10.83 16.40
N HIS A 130 9.35 10.34 15.17
CA HIS A 130 8.18 10.68 14.38
C HIS A 130 7.52 9.45 13.78
N ILE A 131 6.20 9.39 13.82
CA ILE A 131 5.38 8.46 13.07
C ILE A 131 4.79 9.24 11.90
N LEU A 132 5.00 8.79 10.66
CA LEU A 132 4.48 9.48 9.48
C LEU A 132 3.05 9.07 9.15
N ASP A 133 2.64 7.88 9.60
CA ASP A 133 1.26 7.38 9.59
C ASP A 133 0.65 7.22 8.18
N GLN A 134 0.77 6.02 7.62
CA GLN A 134 0.19 5.71 6.32
C GLN A 134 -1.35 5.74 6.27
N TYR A 135 -2.03 5.72 7.42
CA TYR A 135 -3.49 5.62 7.50
C TYR A 135 -4.19 6.99 7.52
N GLY A 136 -3.54 8.00 8.09
CA GLY A 136 -4.06 9.35 8.24
C GLY A 136 -3.30 10.43 7.47
N ASN A 137 -2.18 10.10 6.84
CA ASN A 137 -1.32 11.07 6.17
C ASN A 137 -1.76 11.31 4.72
N ASP A 138 -2.15 12.54 4.39
CA ASP A 138 -2.57 12.94 3.03
C ASP A 138 -1.50 12.73 1.97
N ASP A 139 -0.23 12.67 2.33
CA ASP A 139 0.86 12.36 1.40
C ASP A 139 0.76 10.96 0.81
N ASN A 140 0.03 10.05 1.45
CA ASN A 140 -0.27 8.74 0.90
C ASN A 140 -1.13 8.86 -0.38
N PRO A 141 -2.37 9.36 -0.38
CA PRO A 141 -3.13 9.53 -1.62
C PRO A 141 -2.49 10.55 -2.57
N LEU A 142 -1.80 11.58 -2.08
CA LEU A 142 -1.11 12.54 -2.93
C LEU A 142 0.05 11.91 -3.73
N ALA A 143 0.76 10.93 -3.18
CA ALA A 143 1.76 10.17 -3.94
C ALA A 143 1.17 9.51 -5.20
N HIS A 144 -0.10 9.18 -5.16
CA HIS A 144 -0.81 8.52 -6.25
C HIS A 144 -1.56 9.48 -7.16
N SER A 145 -2.13 10.57 -6.64
CA SER A 145 -2.78 11.59 -7.50
C SER A 145 -1.77 12.40 -8.30
N GLU A 146 -0.63 12.73 -7.72
CA GLU A 146 0.43 13.52 -8.38
C GLU A 146 1.51 12.65 -9.04
N GLY A 147 1.44 11.32 -8.87
CA GLY A 147 2.39 10.36 -9.44
C GLY A 147 1.69 9.27 -10.24
N THR A 148 1.26 8.19 -9.58
CA THR A 148 0.74 6.97 -10.23
C THR A 148 -0.40 7.26 -11.20
N GLY A 149 -1.37 8.11 -10.83
CA GLY A 149 -2.51 8.45 -11.67
C GLY A 149 -2.10 9.23 -12.93
N LEU A 150 -1.15 10.18 -12.79
CA LEU A 150 -0.62 10.93 -13.93
C LEU A 150 0.20 10.03 -14.86
N GLU A 151 1.01 9.13 -14.31
CA GLU A 151 1.73 8.13 -15.11
C GLU A 151 0.78 7.25 -15.93
N ILE A 152 -0.35 6.83 -15.35
CA ILE A 152 -1.36 6.02 -16.06
C ILE A 152 -1.97 6.85 -17.21
N LEU A 153 -2.36 8.09 -16.96
CA LEU A 153 -2.92 8.98 -17.99
C LEU A 153 -1.94 9.18 -19.14
N GLU A 154 -0.69 9.47 -18.85
CA GLU A 154 0.38 9.64 -19.85
C GLU A 154 0.62 8.36 -20.66
N GLN A 155 0.82 7.23 -19.99
CA GLN A 155 1.10 5.94 -20.63
C GLN A 155 -0.06 5.39 -21.45
N MET A 156 -1.27 5.87 -21.19
CA MET A 156 -2.50 5.48 -21.90
C MET A 156 -2.99 6.53 -22.88
N ASP A 157 -2.23 7.61 -23.13
CA ASP A 157 -2.68 8.73 -23.98
C ASP A 157 -4.06 9.26 -23.57
N ASN A 158 -4.34 9.32 -22.27
CA ASN A 158 -5.65 9.68 -21.70
C ASN A 158 -6.83 8.82 -22.20
N ARG A 159 -6.60 7.55 -22.50
CA ARG A 159 -7.65 6.60 -22.95
C ARG A 159 -7.74 5.44 -21.96
N VAL A 160 -8.53 5.63 -20.91
CA VAL A 160 -8.76 4.63 -19.86
C VAL A 160 -10.25 4.54 -19.60
N ASP A 161 -10.83 3.37 -19.80
CA ASP A 161 -12.27 3.14 -19.57
C ASP A 161 -12.55 2.76 -18.12
N ALA A 162 -11.63 1.99 -17.51
CA ALA A 162 -11.74 1.59 -16.12
C ALA A 162 -10.37 1.41 -15.47
N VAL A 163 -10.29 1.69 -14.16
CA VAL A 163 -9.15 1.38 -13.30
C VAL A 163 -9.62 0.47 -12.18
N VAL A 164 -8.92 -0.65 -12.00
CA VAL A 164 -9.19 -1.61 -10.93
C VAL A 164 -8.05 -1.56 -9.93
N CYS A 165 -8.37 -1.31 -8.66
CA CYS A 165 -7.40 -1.29 -7.57
C CYS A 165 -7.90 -2.12 -6.40
N THR A 166 -7.02 -2.90 -5.79
CA THR A 166 -7.25 -3.44 -4.46
C THR A 166 -7.05 -2.34 -3.41
N ALA A 167 -7.73 -2.45 -2.28
CA ALA A 167 -7.62 -1.49 -1.20
C ALA A 167 -6.98 -2.10 0.06
N GLY A 168 -5.88 -1.50 0.50
CA GLY A 168 -5.34 -1.62 1.85
C GLY A 168 -5.64 -0.33 2.61
N THR A 169 -4.66 0.58 2.81
CA THR A 169 -4.95 1.90 3.37
C THR A 169 -5.94 2.71 2.51
N GLY A 170 -6.08 2.37 1.24
CA GLY A 170 -6.96 3.07 0.31
C GLY A 170 -6.31 4.28 -0.38
N GLY A 171 -5.09 4.65 0.01
CA GLY A 171 -4.41 5.81 -0.61
C GLY A 171 -4.20 5.66 -2.11
N THR A 172 -3.86 4.46 -2.59
CA THR A 172 -3.67 4.20 -4.02
C THR A 172 -4.95 4.45 -4.81
N ILE A 173 -6.05 3.79 -4.43
CA ILE A 173 -7.32 3.93 -5.15
C ILE A 173 -7.86 5.36 -5.07
N THR A 174 -7.75 6.00 -3.90
CA THR A 174 -8.15 7.40 -3.70
C THR A 174 -7.38 8.35 -4.61
N GLY A 175 -6.05 8.28 -4.57
CA GLY A 175 -5.20 9.19 -5.34
C GLY A 175 -5.30 8.96 -6.84
N VAL A 176 -5.25 7.70 -7.30
CA VAL A 176 -5.42 7.36 -8.72
C VAL A 176 -6.79 7.80 -9.22
N ALA A 177 -7.87 7.52 -8.47
CA ALA A 177 -9.22 7.91 -8.86
C ALA A 177 -9.36 9.43 -9.02
N ARG A 178 -8.83 10.22 -8.09
CA ARG A 178 -8.83 11.69 -8.15
C ARG A 178 -8.14 12.20 -9.42
N ALA A 179 -6.94 11.69 -9.72
CA ALA A 179 -6.20 12.09 -10.93
C ALA A 179 -6.93 11.68 -12.21
N ILE A 180 -7.39 10.43 -12.28
CA ILE A 180 -8.08 9.89 -13.46
C ILE A 180 -9.39 10.64 -13.72
N LYS A 181 -10.26 10.76 -12.71
CA LYS A 181 -11.58 11.41 -12.86
C LYS A 181 -11.48 12.91 -13.18
N ALA A 182 -10.42 13.58 -12.76
CA ALA A 182 -10.16 14.98 -13.13
C ALA A 182 -9.98 15.17 -14.65
N LYS A 183 -9.48 14.16 -15.37
CA LYS A 183 -9.27 14.18 -16.82
C LYS A 183 -10.30 13.37 -17.58
N LEU A 184 -10.75 12.27 -17.02
CA LEU A 184 -11.65 11.27 -17.61
C LEU A 184 -12.82 11.02 -16.65
N PRO A 185 -13.79 11.93 -16.54
CA PRO A 185 -14.86 11.84 -15.53
C PRO A 185 -15.75 10.59 -15.70
N ASN A 186 -15.80 10.01 -16.89
CA ASN A 186 -16.56 8.79 -17.18
C ASN A 186 -15.81 7.49 -16.92
N CYS A 187 -14.49 7.56 -16.65
CA CYS A 187 -13.69 6.39 -16.32
C CYS A 187 -14.21 5.73 -15.04
N LYS A 188 -14.41 4.41 -15.09
CA LYS A 188 -14.93 3.65 -13.95
C LYS A 188 -13.80 3.28 -12.98
N ILE A 189 -13.99 3.57 -11.72
CA ILE A 189 -13.07 3.17 -10.64
C ILE A 189 -13.68 1.99 -9.90
N VAL A 190 -12.98 0.85 -9.94
CA VAL A 190 -13.41 -0.39 -9.32
C VAL A 190 -12.48 -0.72 -8.16
N GLY A 191 -13.02 -0.72 -6.96
CA GLY A 191 -12.32 -1.16 -5.75
C GLY A 191 -12.48 -2.67 -5.55
N VAL A 192 -11.40 -3.36 -5.18
CA VAL A 192 -11.46 -4.77 -4.80
C VAL A 192 -11.03 -4.91 -3.35
N ASP A 193 -11.85 -5.61 -2.58
CA ASP A 193 -11.71 -5.79 -1.14
C ASP A 193 -11.98 -7.24 -0.76
N PRO A 194 -11.18 -7.88 0.12
CA PRO A 194 -11.43 -9.28 0.48
C PRO A 194 -12.72 -9.45 1.28
N GLU A 195 -13.36 -10.61 1.14
CA GLU A 195 -14.43 -11.02 2.06
C GLU A 195 -13.88 -11.05 3.49
N GLY A 196 -14.59 -10.43 4.42
CA GLY A 196 -14.15 -10.26 5.81
C GLY A 196 -13.56 -8.90 6.14
N SER A 197 -13.35 -8.04 5.15
CA SER A 197 -12.92 -6.64 5.31
C SER A 197 -14.10 -5.67 5.25
N LEU A 198 -13.93 -4.46 5.81
CA LEU A 198 -14.94 -3.40 5.85
C LEU A 198 -14.79 -2.33 4.75
N LEU A 199 -13.71 -2.34 3.97
CA LEU A 199 -13.38 -1.22 3.06
C LEU A 199 -14.44 -1.03 1.96
N ALA A 200 -15.00 -2.11 1.43
CA ALA A 200 -16.07 -2.06 0.44
C ALA A 200 -17.46 -1.72 1.03
N GLY A 201 -17.59 -1.68 2.34
CA GLY A 201 -18.86 -1.43 3.05
C GLY A 201 -19.03 -2.35 4.25
N PRO A 202 -20.14 -2.18 5.01
CA PRO A 202 -20.45 -3.04 6.14
C PRO A 202 -20.44 -4.51 5.74
N SER A 203 -19.70 -5.33 6.46
CA SER A 203 -19.53 -6.75 6.21
C SER A 203 -19.21 -7.46 7.51
N GLU A 204 -19.50 -8.75 7.59
CA GLU A 204 -19.03 -9.57 8.71
C GLU A 204 -17.50 -9.67 8.66
N ILE A 205 -16.83 -9.28 9.74
CA ILE A 205 -15.37 -9.37 9.85
C ILE A 205 -14.98 -10.85 9.94
N LYS A 206 -14.14 -11.29 8.99
CA LYS A 206 -13.63 -12.67 8.93
C LYS A 206 -12.13 -12.65 8.60
N SER A 207 -11.44 -13.69 9.00
CA SER A 207 -10.03 -13.86 8.59
C SER A 207 -9.93 -14.25 7.11
N TYR A 208 -8.94 -13.71 6.44
CA TYR A 208 -8.53 -14.05 5.08
C TYR A 208 -7.00 -14.13 5.01
N LYS A 209 -6.46 -14.77 3.97
CA LYS A 209 -5.03 -15.07 3.84
C LYS A 209 -4.27 -14.10 2.94
N VAL A 210 -4.97 -13.33 2.11
CA VAL A 210 -4.34 -12.32 1.25
C VAL A 210 -3.78 -11.21 2.14
N GLU A 211 -2.48 -10.92 1.99
CA GLU A 211 -1.79 -9.88 2.78
C GLU A 211 -1.85 -8.52 2.09
N GLY A 212 -1.85 -7.46 2.88
CA GLY A 212 -1.65 -6.07 2.42
C GLY A 212 -2.89 -5.38 1.86
N ILE A 213 -4.03 -6.03 1.85
CA ILE A 213 -5.34 -5.46 1.50
C ILE A 213 -6.39 -5.84 2.53
N GLY A 214 -7.45 -5.03 2.59
CA GLY A 214 -8.55 -5.22 3.55
C GLY A 214 -8.18 -4.81 4.96
N TYR A 215 -9.16 -4.25 5.69
CA TYR A 215 -9.05 -3.90 7.11
C TYR A 215 -10.40 -4.07 7.81
N ASP A 216 -10.33 -4.14 9.14
CA ASP A 216 -11.46 -4.12 10.09
C ASP A 216 -11.83 -2.70 10.56
N PHE A 217 -11.23 -1.68 9.95
CA PHE A 217 -11.54 -0.26 10.13
C PHE A 217 -11.38 0.48 8.80
N ILE A 218 -11.91 1.70 8.72
CA ILE A 218 -11.79 2.55 7.53
C ILE A 218 -10.65 3.55 7.77
N PRO A 219 -9.54 3.49 7.01
CA PRO A 219 -8.47 4.49 7.09
C PRO A 219 -8.94 5.87 6.64
N ASP A 220 -8.44 6.95 7.26
CA ASP A 220 -8.81 8.34 6.93
C ASP A 220 -8.46 8.71 5.48
N VAL A 221 -7.38 8.13 4.95
CA VAL A 221 -6.93 8.37 3.56
C VAL A 221 -7.77 7.66 2.50
N LEU A 222 -8.72 6.80 2.89
CA LEU A 222 -9.64 6.13 1.97
C LEU A 222 -10.88 6.99 1.69
N ASP A 223 -10.92 7.58 0.51
CA ASP A 223 -12.12 8.23 0.01
C ASP A 223 -12.99 7.25 -0.81
N ARG A 224 -14.02 6.70 -0.16
CA ARG A 224 -14.92 5.74 -0.82
C ARG A 224 -15.81 6.38 -1.88
N SER A 225 -16.01 7.69 -1.83
CA SER A 225 -16.89 8.41 -2.75
C SER A 225 -16.35 8.47 -4.19
N VAL A 226 -15.04 8.31 -4.37
CA VAL A 226 -14.41 8.30 -5.70
C VAL A 226 -14.47 6.94 -6.39
N VAL A 227 -14.94 5.90 -5.70
CA VAL A 227 -15.04 4.53 -6.21
C VAL A 227 -16.45 4.26 -6.72
N ASP A 228 -16.58 3.89 -7.99
CA ASP A 228 -17.88 3.67 -8.62
C ASP A 228 -18.47 2.29 -8.27
N VAL A 229 -17.61 1.27 -8.14
CA VAL A 229 -18.02 -0.11 -7.87
C VAL A 229 -17.05 -0.76 -6.91
N TRP A 230 -17.57 -1.49 -5.92
CA TRP A 230 -16.79 -2.35 -5.05
C TRP A 230 -17.08 -3.82 -5.32
N LEU A 231 -16.04 -4.63 -5.44
CA LEU A 231 -16.10 -6.08 -5.59
C LEU A 231 -15.45 -6.75 -4.38
N LYS A 232 -16.06 -7.84 -3.91
CA LYS A 232 -15.45 -8.71 -2.90
C LYS A 232 -14.67 -9.83 -3.56
N SER A 233 -13.45 -10.08 -3.08
CA SER A 233 -12.59 -11.16 -3.54
C SER A 233 -12.44 -12.25 -2.47
N ARG A 234 -12.09 -13.46 -2.91
CA ARG A 234 -11.82 -14.61 -2.06
C ARG A 234 -10.39 -15.09 -2.23
N ASP A 235 -9.80 -15.60 -1.17
CA ASP A 235 -8.42 -16.13 -1.17
C ASP A 235 -8.15 -17.09 -2.31
N LYS A 236 -9.08 -18.05 -2.54
CA LYS A 236 -8.93 -19.07 -3.60
C LYS A 236 -8.84 -18.44 -4.99
N GLU A 237 -9.67 -17.46 -5.28
CA GLU A 237 -9.69 -16.73 -6.55
C GLU A 237 -8.42 -15.91 -6.72
N SER A 238 -8.07 -15.12 -5.70
CA SER A 238 -6.87 -14.26 -5.69
C SER A 238 -5.59 -15.07 -5.92
N PHE A 239 -5.37 -16.14 -5.17
CA PHE A 239 -4.18 -16.97 -5.35
C PHE A 239 -4.17 -17.75 -6.67
N ASN A 240 -5.32 -18.18 -7.18
CA ASN A 240 -5.40 -18.84 -8.48
C ASN A 240 -5.09 -17.90 -9.63
N LEU A 241 -5.60 -16.65 -9.59
CA LEU A 241 -5.30 -15.63 -10.60
C LEU A 241 -3.85 -15.19 -10.54
N ALA A 242 -3.28 -15.01 -9.34
CA ALA A 242 -1.86 -14.72 -9.18
C ALA A 242 -0.99 -15.78 -9.84
N ARG A 243 -1.28 -17.08 -9.59
CA ARG A 243 -0.56 -18.19 -10.25
C ARG A 243 -0.74 -18.21 -11.77
N GLN A 244 -1.91 -17.82 -12.27
CA GLN A 244 -2.14 -17.71 -13.71
C GLN A 244 -1.33 -16.56 -14.33
N LEU A 245 -1.29 -15.39 -13.69
CA LEU A 245 -0.46 -14.27 -14.12
C LEU A 245 1.02 -14.64 -14.17
N ILE A 246 1.51 -15.34 -13.15
CA ILE A 246 2.89 -15.83 -13.11
C ILE A 246 3.16 -16.80 -14.26
N ARG A 247 2.31 -17.82 -14.45
CA ARG A 247 2.55 -18.91 -15.41
C ARG A 247 2.26 -18.53 -16.85
N LYS A 248 1.28 -17.69 -17.10
CA LYS A 248 0.82 -17.34 -18.44
C LYS A 248 1.42 -16.04 -18.96
N GLU A 249 1.63 -15.07 -18.08
CA GLU A 249 2.09 -13.71 -18.45
C GLU A 249 3.54 -13.43 -18.02
N GLY A 250 4.14 -14.28 -17.16
CA GLY A 250 5.48 -14.06 -16.62
C GLY A 250 5.56 -12.93 -15.59
N LEU A 251 4.43 -12.54 -15.01
CA LEU A 251 4.36 -11.48 -14.01
C LEU A 251 4.44 -12.06 -12.60
N LEU A 252 5.53 -11.76 -11.88
CA LEU A 252 5.72 -12.20 -10.50
C LEU A 252 4.90 -11.30 -9.56
N VAL A 253 3.69 -11.72 -9.25
CA VAL A 253 2.72 -10.96 -8.43
C VAL A 253 2.26 -11.77 -7.22
N GLY A 254 1.83 -11.07 -6.16
CA GLY A 254 1.20 -11.65 -4.98
C GLY A 254 -0.32 -11.82 -5.16
N GLY A 255 -0.97 -12.31 -4.08
CA GLY A 255 -2.43 -12.52 -4.05
C GLY A 255 -3.24 -11.23 -3.93
N SER A 256 -2.61 -10.16 -3.47
CA SER A 256 -3.21 -8.82 -3.35
C SER A 256 -3.17 -8.09 -4.68
#